data_bd803e20c9a1390cbb8fbf595664bf81
#
_entry.id   bd803e20c9a1390cbb8fbf595664bf81
#
_cell.length_a   1.000
_cell.length_b   1.000
_cell.length_c   1.000
_cell.angle_alpha   90.00
_cell.angle_beta   90.00
_cell.angle_gamma   90.00
#
_symmetry.space_group_name_H-M   'P 1'
#
loop_
_entity.id
_entity.type
_entity.pdbx_description
1 polymer ?
#
loop_
_entity_poly.entity_id
_entity_poly.type
_entity_poly.pdbx_seq_one_letter_code
_entity_poly.pdbx_strand_id
1 'polypeptide(L)'
;MSTFKMIPLIILLIPATAKADAQTCMAEAMYFEARSQGVLGMLAVGVVIRNRVDHPAYPSTVCGVVRQGRLSDGRVYKWQCQFTFYCDGKPEIPTDPEAWTTARSLAKIVLDSRLTMQGLENATHYHATTVQPTWARRFRPCKQIGEHIFYVSR
;
A
#
# COMPACT_ATOMS: atom_id res chain seq x y z
N MET A 1 9.46 -22.83 -47.11
CA MET A 1 8.97 -23.49 -45.87
C MET A 1 9.43 -22.65 -44.69
N SER A 2 8.53 -21.86 -44.12
CA SER A 2 8.85 -20.95 -43.02
C SER A 2 8.57 -21.68 -41.70
N THR A 3 9.61 -21.96 -40.90
CA THR A 3 9.50 -22.60 -39.59
C THR A 3 9.10 -21.55 -38.56
N PHE A 4 7.84 -21.59 -38.16
CA PHE A 4 7.31 -20.78 -37.03
C PHE A 4 7.93 -21.31 -35.73
N LYS A 5 8.88 -20.57 -35.14
CA LYS A 5 9.39 -20.85 -33.79
C LYS A 5 8.32 -20.45 -32.82
N MET A 6 7.63 -21.43 -32.24
CA MET A 6 6.77 -21.21 -31.06
C MET A 6 7.65 -20.81 -29.87
N ILE A 7 7.52 -19.58 -29.41
CA ILE A 7 8.11 -19.11 -28.14
C ILE A 7 7.21 -19.64 -27.02
N PRO A 8 7.72 -20.44 -26.06
CA PRO A 8 6.91 -20.91 -24.94
C PRO A 8 6.53 -19.70 -24.07
N LEU A 9 5.22 -19.52 -23.86
CA LEU A 9 4.67 -18.57 -22.90
C LEU A 9 5.02 -19.07 -21.50
N ILE A 10 6.02 -18.48 -20.87
CA ILE A 10 6.36 -18.75 -19.47
C ILE A 10 5.33 -18.05 -18.60
N ILE A 11 4.33 -18.80 -18.12
CA ILE A 11 3.40 -18.33 -17.09
C ILE A 11 4.15 -18.35 -15.76
N LEU A 12 4.56 -17.19 -15.27
CA LEU A 12 5.10 -17.04 -13.91
C LEU A 12 3.96 -17.29 -12.90
N LEU A 13 3.91 -18.51 -12.35
CA LEU A 13 3.05 -18.85 -11.23
C LEU A 13 3.62 -18.21 -9.95
N ILE A 14 2.97 -17.13 -9.47
CA ILE A 14 3.29 -16.57 -8.15
C ILE A 14 2.87 -17.60 -7.10
N PRO A 15 3.75 -18.01 -6.19
CA PRO A 15 3.41 -18.99 -5.16
C PRO A 15 2.27 -18.44 -4.27
N ALA A 16 1.32 -19.32 -3.91
CA ALA A 16 0.15 -18.98 -3.12
C ALA A 16 0.49 -18.32 -1.76
N THR A 17 1.61 -18.70 -1.14
CA THR A 17 2.14 -18.11 0.10
C THR A 17 2.51 -16.63 -0.06
N ALA A 18 3.21 -16.26 -1.14
CA ALA A 18 3.58 -14.87 -1.41
C ALA A 18 2.36 -13.97 -1.64
N LYS A 19 1.28 -14.52 -2.23
CA LYS A 19 0.01 -13.79 -2.42
C LYS A 19 -0.74 -13.62 -1.09
N ALA A 20 -0.75 -14.64 -0.23
CA ALA A 20 -1.36 -14.57 1.10
C ALA A 20 -0.64 -13.53 1.98
N ASP A 21 0.69 -13.49 1.95
CA ASP A 21 1.48 -12.49 2.66
C ASP A 21 1.20 -11.08 2.15
N ALA A 22 1.15 -10.87 0.84
CA ALA A 22 0.84 -9.57 0.23
C ALA A 22 -0.55 -9.07 0.65
N GLN A 23 -1.56 -9.94 0.67
CA GLN A 23 -2.91 -9.60 1.13
C GLN A 23 -2.91 -9.20 2.60
N THR A 24 -2.21 -9.92 3.45
CA THR A 24 -2.12 -9.63 4.89
C THR A 24 -1.43 -8.28 5.12
N CYS A 25 -0.26 -8.04 4.52
CA CYS A 25 0.45 -6.77 4.63
C CYS A 25 -0.41 -5.57 4.17
N MET A 26 -1.13 -5.72 3.05
CA MET A 26 -2.01 -4.65 2.55
C MET A 26 -3.20 -4.43 3.48
N ALA A 27 -3.82 -5.49 4.01
CA ALA A 27 -4.93 -5.40 4.94
C ALA A 27 -4.52 -4.75 6.26
N GLU A 28 -3.34 -5.06 6.79
CA GLU A 28 -2.77 -4.40 7.97
C GLU A 28 -2.66 -2.90 7.75
N ALA A 29 -2.06 -2.47 6.64
CA ALA A 29 -1.94 -1.05 6.32
C ALA A 29 -3.31 -0.37 6.16
N MET A 30 -4.25 -0.97 5.44
CA MET A 30 -5.61 -0.45 5.31
C MET A 30 -6.31 -0.32 6.67
N TYR A 31 -6.16 -1.33 7.53
CA TYR A 31 -6.78 -1.35 8.85
C TYR A 31 -6.21 -0.28 9.77
N PHE A 32 -4.89 -0.26 9.96
CA PHE A 32 -4.26 0.64 10.92
C PHE A 32 -4.26 2.11 10.47
N GLU A 33 -4.18 2.36 9.17
CA GLU A 33 -4.14 3.72 8.63
C GLU A 33 -5.53 4.33 8.38
N ALA A 34 -6.52 3.52 8.05
CA ALA A 34 -7.74 4.06 7.47
C ALA A 34 -9.06 3.40 7.90
N ARG A 35 -9.09 2.51 8.92
CA ARG A 35 -10.38 1.91 9.34
C ARG A 35 -11.42 2.95 9.75
N SER A 36 -10.99 4.06 10.37
CA SER A 36 -11.87 5.17 10.74
C SER A 36 -12.39 5.98 9.56
N GLN A 37 -11.77 5.84 8.38
CA GLN A 37 -12.16 6.52 7.14
C GLN A 37 -13.08 5.66 6.26
N GLY A 38 -13.50 4.49 6.75
CA GLY A 38 -14.39 3.57 6.06
C GLY A 38 -13.78 2.94 4.82
N VAL A 39 -14.65 2.33 4.01
CA VAL A 39 -14.25 1.57 2.79
C VAL A 39 -13.42 2.41 1.82
N LEU A 40 -13.84 3.65 1.54
CA LEU A 40 -13.14 4.50 0.58
C LEU A 40 -11.74 4.89 1.05
N GLY A 41 -11.57 5.19 2.35
CA GLY A 41 -10.26 5.48 2.92
C GLY A 41 -9.33 4.27 2.88
N MET A 42 -9.82 3.08 3.24
CA MET A 42 -9.05 1.84 3.14
C MET A 42 -8.64 1.53 1.69
N LEU A 43 -9.56 1.65 0.72
CA LEU A 43 -9.23 1.46 -0.70
C LEU A 43 -8.18 2.46 -1.18
N ALA A 44 -8.27 3.73 -0.77
CA ALA A 44 -7.31 4.75 -1.15
C ALA A 44 -5.89 4.43 -0.65
N VAL A 45 -5.74 3.95 0.59
CA VAL A 45 -4.46 3.47 1.13
C VAL A 45 -3.93 2.29 0.30
N GLY A 46 -4.78 1.32 -0.04
CA GLY A 46 -4.38 0.19 -0.86
C GLY A 46 -3.93 0.60 -2.27
N VAL A 47 -4.60 1.56 -2.90
CA VAL A 47 -4.20 2.11 -4.20
C VAL A 47 -2.83 2.79 -4.11
N VAL A 48 -2.56 3.57 -3.05
CA VAL A 48 -1.24 4.17 -2.82
C VAL A 48 -0.16 3.11 -2.66
N ILE A 49 -0.41 2.06 -1.89
CA ILE A 49 0.55 0.95 -1.72
C ILE A 49 0.87 0.32 -3.07
N ARG A 50 -0.13 0.04 -3.90
CA ARG A 50 0.08 -0.53 -5.22
C ARG A 50 0.83 0.43 -6.15
N ASN A 51 0.46 1.71 -6.17
CA ASN A 51 1.19 2.72 -6.95
C ASN A 51 2.67 2.77 -6.56
N ARG A 52 2.99 2.60 -5.26
CA ARG A 52 4.38 2.51 -4.80
C ARG A 52 5.06 1.24 -5.31
N VAL A 53 4.39 0.08 -5.27
CA VAL A 53 4.94 -1.19 -5.81
C VAL A 53 5.28 -1.06 -7.30
N ASP A 54 4.44 -0.36 -8.06
CA ASP A 54 4.63 -0.12 -9.49
C ASP A 54 5.65 1.01 -9.80
N HIS A 55 6.10 1.77 -8.79
CA HIS A 55 7.00 2.91 -8.96
C HIS A 55 8.45 2.56 -8.61
N PRO A 56 9.46 2.88 -9.47
CA PRO A 56 10.84 2.42 -9.32
C PRO A 56 11.57 2.92 -8.06
N ALA A 57 11.08 3.97 -7.40
CA ALA A 57 11.69 4.51 -6.17
C ALA A 57 11.28 3.75 -4.90
N TYR A 58 10.40 2.76 -5.00
CA TYR A 58 9.88 1.99 -3.86
C TYR A 58 10.19 0.50 -3.99
N PRO A 59 10.07 -0.28 -2.89
CA PRO A 59 10.16 -1.72 -2.98
C PRO A 59 9.13 -2.31 -3.95
N SER A 60 9.51 -3.35 -4.68
CA SER A 60 8.69 -4.01 -5.70
C SER A 60 7.66 -5.00 -5.15
N THR A 61 7.49 -5.09 -3.83
CA THR A 61 6.53 -5.98 -3.19
C THR A 61 5.66 -5.21 -2.19
N VAL A 62 4.41 -5.67 -2.00
CA VAL A 62 3.47 -5.06 -1.05
C VAL A 62 4.03 -5.03 0.37
N CYS A 63 4.53 -6.17 0.86
CA CYS A 63 5.13 -6.22 2.20
C CYS A 63 6.40 -5.36 2.29
N GLY A 64 7.19 -5.27 1.22
CA GLY A 64 8.34 -4.37 1.16
C GLY A 64 7.94 -2.91 1.30
N VAL A 65 6.88 -2.48 0.61
CA VAL A 65 6.33 -1.11 0.72
C VAL A 65 5.77 -0.85 2.12
N VAL A 66 4.96 -1.77 2.66
CA VAL A 66 4.30 -1.60 3.96
C VAL A 66 5.32 -1.57 5.11
N ARG A 67 6.37 -2.37 5.02
CA ARG A 67 7.42 -2.49 6.05
C ARG A 67 8.63 -1.60 5.79
N GLN A 68 8.56 -0.71 4.80
CA GLN A 68 9.67 0.18 4.44
C GLN A 68 9.97 1.16 5.58
N GLY A 69 11.24 1.25 5.95
CA GLY A 69 11.72 2.18 6.96
C GLY A 69 13.23 2.29 6.96
N ARG A 70 13.75 3.22 7.77
CA ARG A 70 15.19 3.35 7.97
C ARG A 70 15.69 2.17 8.81
N LEU A 71 16.70 1.48 8.31
CA LEU A 71 17.29 0.31 8.96
C LEU A 71 18.53 0.67 9.77
N SER A 72 18.72 0.02 10.94
CA SER A 72 19.97 -0.13 11.64
C SER A 72 20.11 -1.55 12.13
N ASP A 73 21.25 -2.19 11.87
CA ASP A 73 21.54 -3.56 12.26
C ASP A 73 20.43 -4.56 11.85
N GLY A 74 19.84 -4.34 10.67
CA GLY A 74 18.77 -5.18 10.13
C GLY A 74 17.39 -4.95 10.74
N ARG A 75 17.23 -3.97 11.63
CA ARG A 75 15.94 -3.60 12.25
C ARG A 75 15.49 -2.21 11.80
N VAL A 76 14.18 -2.04 11.66
CA VAL A 76 13.59 -0.73 11.36
C VAL A 76 13.63 0.15 12.62
N TYR A 77 14.13 1.37 12.49
CA TYR A 77 14.11 2.33 13.59
C TYR A 77 12.67 2.68 13.98
N LYS A 78 12.42 2.74 15.28
CA LYS A 78 11.14 3.19 15.82
C LYS A 78 10.79 4.58 15.28
N TRP A 79 9.56 4.75 14.82
CA TRP A 79 9.01 5.99 14.24
C TRP A 79 9.69 6.48 12.93
N GLN A 80 10.52 5.65 12.29
CA GLN A 80 11.19 5.99 11.04
C GLN A 80 10.80 5.05 9.88
N CYS A 81 9.53 4.70 9.80
CA CYS A 81 8.94 3.90 8.74
C CYS A 81 7.85 4.66 7.97
N GLN A 82 7.53 4.16 6.79
CA GLN A 82 6.52 4.75 5.92
C GLN A 82 5.10 4.65 6.50
N PHE A 83 4.82 3.53 7.17
CA PHE A 83 3.56 3.27 7.88
C PHE A 83 3.89 3.13 9.37
N THR A 84 3.53 4.15 10.16
CA THR A 84 3.99 4.27 11.54
C THR A 84 3.56 3.11 12.44
N PHE A 85 2.42 2.48 12.17
CA PHE A 85 1.96 1.32 12.94
C PHE A 85 3.00 0.19 12.94
N TYR A 86 3.72 -0.01 11.83
CA TYR A 86 4.71 -1.09 11.69
C TYR A 86 5.95 -0.91 12.59
N CYS A 87 6.25 0.31 13.03
CA CYS A 87 7.44 0.59 13.85
C CYS A 87 7.17 1.47 15.07
N ASP A 88 5.94 1.53 15.57
CA ASP A 88 5.57 2.26 16.79
C ASP A 88 5.90 1.46 18.07
N GLY A 89 6.27 0.19 17.92
CA GLY A 89 6.64 -0.72 19.00
C GLY A 89 5.45 -1.36 19.69
N LYS A 90 4.26 -1.28 19.10
CA LYS A 90 3.06 -2.03 19.50
C LYS A 90 2.89 -3.27 18.64
N PRO A 91 2.21 -4.31 19.12
CA PRO A 91 1.87 -5.45 18.28
C PRO A 91 0.80 -5.07 17.26
N GLU A 92 0.97 -5.49 16.02
CA GLU A 92 0.02 -5.28 14.91
C GLU A 92 -1.16 -6.26 15.00
N ILE A 93 -1.93 -6.17 16.10
CA ILE A 93 -3.09 -7.04 16.35
C ILE A 93 -4.37 -6.23 16.09
N PRO A 94 -5.15 -6.56 15.03
CA PRO A 94 -6.44 -5.95 14.80
C PRO A 94 -7.42 -6.28 15.94
N THR A 95 -7.99 -5.27 16.56
CA THR A 95 -8.92 -5.41 17.71
C THR A 95 -10.39 -5.26 17.32
N ASP A 96 -10.67 -4.81 16.09
CA ASP A 96 -12.00 -4.70 15.50
C ASP A 96 -12.16 -5.78 14.42
N PRO A 97 -12.87 -6.89 14.68
CA PRO A 97 -13.01 -8.01 13.75
C PRO A 97 -13.76 -7.65 12.46
N GLU A 98 -14.73 -6.73 12.52
CA GLU A 98 -15.51 -6.31 11.35
C GLU A 98 -14.66 -5.47 10.42
N ALA A 99 -13.98 -4.45 10.94
CA ALA A 99 -13.06 -3.62 10.18
C ALA A 99 -11.90 -4.45 9.61
N TRP A 100 -11.41 -5.45 10.35
CA TRP A 100 -10.37 -6.37 9.87
C TRP A 100 -10.83 -7.24 8.71
N THR A 101 -12.04 -7.81 8.81
CA THR A 101 -12.64 -8.61 7.74
C THR A 101 -12.84 -7.77 6.49
N THR A 102 -13.31 -6.54 6.66
CA THR A 102 -13.45 -5.56 5.57
C THR A 102 -12.09 -5.26 4.93
N ALA A 103 -11.06 -4.92 5.71
CA ALA A 103 -9.72 -4.63 5.22
C ALA A 103 -9.14 -5.80 4.40
N ARG A 104 -9.29 -7.04 4.87
CA ARG A 104 -8.85 -8.24 4.15
C ARG A 104 -9.56 -8.43 2.80
N SER A 105 -10.86 -8.20 2.77
CA SER A 105 -11.66 -8.29 1.54
C SER A 105 -11.26 -7.22 0.53
N LEU A 106 -11.08 -5.98 1.00
CA LEU A 106 -10.64 -4.86 0.16
C LEU A 106 -9.22 -5.06 -0.36
N ALA A 107 -8.30 -5.55 0.47
CA ALA A 107 -6.94 -5.89 0.07
C ALA A 107 -6.94 -6.91 -1.08
N LYS A 108 -7.77 -7.95 -0.98
CA LYS A 108 -7.94 -8.92 -2.06
C LYS A 108 -8.43 -8.27 -3.36
N ILE A 109 -9.43 -7.40 -3.28
CA ILE A 109 -9.97 -6.67 -4.44
C ILE A 109 -8.87 -5.83 -5.11
N VAL A 110 -8.12 -5.03 -4.33
CA VAL A 110 -7.05 -4.17 -4.88
C VAL A 110 -5.96 -5.00 -5.57
N LEU A 111 -5.60 -6.15 -5.00
CA LEU A 111 -4.56 -7.03 -5.55
C LEU A 111 -5.02 -7.76 -6.81
N ASP A 112 -6.24 -8.30 -6.80
CA ASP A 112 -6.73 -9.15 -7.89
C ASP A 112 -7.19 -8.34 -9.12
N SER A 113 -7.88 -7.22 -8.90
CA SER A 113 -8.47 -6.41 -9.96
C SER A 113 -7.58 -5.27 -10.45
N ARG A 114 -6.42 -5.05 -9.81
CA ARG A 114 -5.59 -3.85 -10.04
C ARG A 114 -6.42 -2.56 -9.99
N LEU A 115 -7.30 -2.49 -9.00
CA LEU A 115 -8.22 -1.38 -8.79
C LEU A 115 -7.51 -0.03 -8.92
N THR A 116 -8.08 0.89 -9.69
CA THR A 116 -7.70 2.30 -9.74
C THR A 116 -8.81 3.15 -9.11
N MET A 117 -8.45 4.30 -8.57
CA MET A 117 -9.41 5.28 -8.07
C MET A 117 -9.16 6.61 -8.76
N GLN A 118 -10.24 7.20 -9.29
CA GLN A 118 -10.17 8.48 -10.00
C GLN A 118 -9.51 9.57 -9.14
N GLY A 119 -8.43 10.13 -9.65
CA GLY A 119 -7.64 11.16 -8.98
C GLY A 119 -6.54 10.60 -8.08
N LEU A 120 -6.37 9.26 -7.99
CA LEU A 120 -5.29 8.60 -7.24
C LEU A 120 -4.36 7.77 -8.13
N GLU A 121 -4.45 7.88 -9.46
CA GLU A 121 -3.78 7.00 -10.42
C GLU A 121 -2.25 6.91 -10.19
N ASN A 122 -1.63 8.00 -9.74
CA ASN A 122 -0.19 8.07 -9.46
C ASN A 122 0.11 8.59 -8.05
N ALA A 123 -0.88 8.57 -7.15
CA ALA A 123 -0.68 9.03 -5.78
C ALA A 123 0.24 8.07 -5.03
N THR A 124 1.29 8.62 -4.42
CA THR A 124 2.28 7.87 -3.63
C THR A 124 2.42 8.35 -2.20
N HIS A 125 1.83 9.50 -1.87
CA HIS A 125 1.91 10.11 -0.54
C HIS A 125 0.52 10.53 -0.06
N TYR A 126 0.33 10.53 1.26
CA TYR A 126 -0.82 11.14 1.91
C TYR A 126 -0.48 11.54 3.34
N HIS A 127 -1.27 12.43 3.90
CA HIS A 127 -1.26 12.76 5.32
C HIS A 127 -2.67 13.11 5.80
N ALA A 128 -2.88 13.06 7.12
CA ALA A 128 -4.14 13.49 7.71
C ALA A 128 -4.30 15.02 7.58
N THR A 129 -5.54 15.49 7.40
CA THR A 129 -5.86 16.93 7.30
C THR A 129 -5.43 17.74 8.52
N THR A 130 -5.28 17.08 9.67
CA THR A 130 -4.86 17.67 10.95
C THR A 130 -3.36 17.96 11.06
N VAL A 131 -2.54 17.47 10.11
CA VAL A 131 -1.08 17.68 10.11
C VAL A 131 -0.65 18.35 8.80
N GLN A 132 0.49 19.03 8.84
CA GLN A 132 1.06 19.70 7.66
C GLN A 132 2.55 19.38 7.53
N PRO A 133 2.90 18.20 7.00
CA PRO A 133 4.29 17.78 6.89
C PRO A 133 5.05 18.66 5.90
N THR A 134 6.32 18.92 6.19
CA THR A 134 7.17 19.79 5.36
C THR A 134 7.32 19.28 3.91
N TRP A 135 7.29 17.97 3.72
CA TRP A 135 7.38 17.36 2.40
C TRP A 135 6.16 17.66 1.50
N ALA A 136 4.97 17.92 2.06
CA ALA A 136 3.75 18.17 1.29
C ALA A 136 3.89 19.34 0.30
N ARG A 137 4.74 20.34 0.63
CA ARG A 137 5.03 21.47 -0.26
C ARG A 137 5.78 21.11 -1.55
N ARG A 138 6.43 19.94 -1.57
CA ARG A 138 7.21 19.44 -2.72
C ARG A 138 6.36 18.62 -3.69
N PHE A 139 5.18 18.18 -3.26
CA PHE A 139 4.28 17.33 -4.01
C PHE A 139 3.03 18.10 -4.45
N ARG A 140 2.33 17.56 -5.45
CA ARG A 140 1.07 18.12 -5.92
C ARG A 140 -0.10 17.41 -5.24
N PRO A 141 -0.97 18.10 -4.49
CA PRO A 141 -2.19 17.50 -3.97
C PRO A 141 -3.09 17.09 -5.16
N CYS A 142 -3.68 15.91 -5.09
CA CYS A 142 -4.51 15.37 -6.17
C CYS A 142 -5.92 15.00 -5.72
N LYS A 143 -6.10 14.57 -4.48
CA LYS A 143 -7.42 14.17 -3.94
C LYS A 143 -7.47 14.29 -2.44
N GLN A 144 -8.67 14.56 -1.90
CA GLN A 144 -8.99 14.35 -0.49
C GLN A 144 -10.06 13.27 -0.38
N ILE A 145 -9.87 12.32 0.53
CA ILE A 145 -10.84 11.27 0.88
C ILE A 145 -10.88 11.21 2.40
N GLY A 146 -12.06 11.52 2.97
CA GLY A 146 -12.19 11.66 4.42
C GLY A 146 -11.19 12.67 4.98
N GLU A 147 -10.45 12.27 5.98
CA GLU A 147 -9.43 13.09 6.64
C GLU A 147 -8.02 12.92 6.04
N HIS A 148 -7.88 12.31 4.86
CA HIS A 148 -6.60 12.16 4.17
C HIS A 148 -6.52 13.00 2.91
N ILE A 149 -5.40 13.74 2.74
CA ILE A 149 -5.05 14.45 1.51
C ILE A 149 -3.95 13.66 0.81
N PHE A 150 -4.20 13.32 -0.46
CA PHE A 150 -3.32 12.51 -1.30
C PHE A 150 -2.52 13.37 -2.26
N TYR A 151 -1.29 12.90 -2.59
CA TYR A 151 -0.32 13.65 -3.38
C TYR A 151 0.37 12.78 -4.42
N VAL A 152 0.69 13.41 -5.55
CA VAL A 152 1.53 12.83 -6.62
C VAL A 152 2.91 13.49 -6.55
N SER A 153 3.98 12.70 -6.67
CA SER A 153 5.34 13.21 -6.88
C SER A 153 5.40 14.00 -8.21
N ARG A 154 6.17 15.08 -8.23
CA ARG A 154 6.39 15.90 -9.43
C ARG A 154 7.40 15.25 -10.35
#